data_6a8d0cb89613ea86b68eb18b3fdc29db
#
_entry.id   6a8d0cb89613ea86b68eb18b3fdc29db
#
_cell.length_a   1.000
_cell.length_b   1.000
_cell.length_c   1.000
_cell.angle_alpha   90.00
_cell.angle_beta   90.00
_cell.angle_gamma   90.00
#
_symmetry.space_group_name_H-M   'P 1'
#
loop_
_entity.id
_entity.type
_entity.pdbx_description
1 polymer ?
#
loop_
_entity_poly.entity_id
_entity_poly.type
_entity_poly.pdbx_seq_one_letter_code
_entity_poly.pdbx_strand_id
1 'polypeptide(L)'
;MILNPDSAPLTRSIDDYPEGIIIPIDKPYRWTSADVIRKVKFAAIRHFGKKNLKVGHAGTLDPLATGVLLVCIGKATKLAEELQSHDKEYVAGVTFGATTPSYDLEKEIDRFFPYDHITAEGVAEALPGFIGEQDQVAPLFSAKSVDGVRAYELARKLHAEGKTLDEAAQELIRVSKINITELEVLEYHSPGKASSQNNPSPCGQGDITTPAEAAESKASSRINVTDNSALGLPRAVIRMSCSKGTYVRAFARDLGEKLGSGAHLDSLQRSRSGIFRVENALTVEQAVKALSHEQ
;
A
#
# COMPACT_ATOMS: atom_id res chain seq x y z
N MET A 1 3.84 -16.47 18.13
CA MET A 1 5.11 -15.68 18.27
C MET A 1 5.09 -14.53 17.30
N ILE A 2 5.60 -13.36 17.69
CA ILE A 2 5.89 -12.24 16.79
C ILE A 2 7.39 -12.21 16.57
N LEU A 3 7.82 -12.23 15.30
CA LEU A 3 9.21 -12.10 14.91
C LEU A 3 9.54 -10.62 14.66
N ASN A 4 10.55 -10.10 15.31
CA ASN A 4 11.04 -8.74 15.21
C ASN A 4 12.58 -8.72 15.13
N PRO A 5 13.24 -7.57 14.92
CA PRO A 5 14.71 -7.49 14.78
C PRO A 5 15.49 -8.08 15.96
N ASP A 6 14.94 -8.00 17.18
CA ASP A 6 15.58 -8.45 18.42
C ASP A 6 15.22 -9.88 18.80
N SER A 7 14.47 -10.59 17.94
CA SER A 7 14.04 -11.96 18.24
C SER A 7 15.23 -12.93 18.22
N ALA A 8 15.19 -13.90 19.16
CA ALA A 8 16.13 -15.02 19.13
C ALA A 8 15.98 -15.84 17.83
N PRO A 9 17.04 -16.51 17.36
CA PRO A 9 16.95 -17.38 16.20
C PRO A 9 15.84 -18.42 16.32
N LEU A 10 15.14 -18.66 15.21
CA LEU A 10 14.05 -19.62 15.14
C LEU A 10 14.59 -21.06 15.23
N THR A 11 13.89 -21.92 15.96
CA THR A 11 14.13 -23.37 15.97
C THR A 11 13.74 -23.99 14.61
N ARG A 12 14.16 -25.22 14.38
CA ARG A 12 13.92 -25.93 13.11
C ARG A 12 12.54 -26.54 12.99
N SER A 13 11.79 -26.62 14.07
CA SER A 13 10.45 -27.19 14.09
C SER A 13 9.39 -26.10 14.18
N ILE A 14 8.47 -26.06 13.22
CA ILE A 14 7.30 -25.17 13.31
C ILE A 14 6.38 -25.57 14.47
N ASP A 15 6.49 -26.79 14.98
CA ASP A 15 5.68 -27.28 16.08
C ASP A 15 6.11 -26.68 17.44
N ASP A 16 7.33 -26.09 17.52
CA ASP A 16 7.78 -25.28 18.65
C ASP A 16 7.03 -23.92 18.74
N TYR A 17 6.27 -23.57 17.69
CA TYR A 17 5.44 -22.38 17.62
C TYR A 17 3.95 -22.76 17.52
N PRO A 18 3.33 -23.19 18.63
CA PRO A 18 1.97 -23.73 18.61
C PRO A 18 0.91 -22.76 18.09
N GLU A 19 1.12 -21.44 18.23
CA GLU A 19 0.25 -20.38 17.69
C GLU A 19 0.69 -19.89 16.30
N GLY A 20 1.79 -20.45 15.75
CA GLY A 20 2.42 -19.98 14.53
C GLY A 20 3.26 -18.72 14.74
N ILE A 21 3.69 -18.11 13.63
CA ILE A 21 4.57 -16.94 13.64
C ILE A 21 3.94 -15.82 12.84
N ILE A 22 3.97 -14.60 13.40
CA ILE A 22 3.60 -13.35 12.72
C ILE A 22 4.90 -12.58 12.47
N ILE A 23 5.12 -12.14 11.23
CA ILE A 23 6.26 -11.33 10.83
C ILE A 23 5.74 -10.00 10.28
N PRO A 24 5.89 -8.88 11.00
CA PRO A 24 5.69 -7.57 10.43
C PRO A 24 6.82 -7.28 9.44
N ILE A 25 6.47 -7.05 8.18
CA ILE A 25 7.44 -6.78 7.11
C ILE A 25 7.18 -5.39 6.55
N ASP A 26 8.22 -4.57 6.43
CA ASP A 26 8.18 -3.36 5.62
C ASP A 26 8.21 -3.79 4.14
N LYS A 27 7.03 -3.71 3.49
CA LYS A 27 6.88 -4.10 2.10
C LYS A 27 7.60 -3.10 1.19
N PRO A 28 8.56 -3.54 0.38
CA PRO A 28 9.25 -2.63 -0.51
C PRO A 28 8.34 -2.05 -1.60
N TYR A 29 8.70 -0.87 -2.09
CA TYR A 29 8.08 -0.22 -3.23
C TYR A 29 8.15 -1.10 -4.49
N ARG A 30 7.10 -1.10 -5.31
CA ARG A 30 6.95 -1.91 -6.53
C ARG A 30 6.91 -3.43 -6.31
N TRP A 31 6.67 -3.86 -5.09
CA TRP A 31 6.38 -5.27 -4.78
C TRP A 31 4.90 -5.46 -4.52
N THR A 32 4.34 -6.57 -5.02
CA THR A 32 3.01 -6.99 -4.59
C THR A 32 3.09 -7.70 -3.23
N SER A 33 2.00 -7.68 -2.46
CA SER A 33 1.91 -8.50 -1.24
C SER A 33 2.16 -9.99 -1.52
N ALA A 34 1.77 -10.47 -2.71
CA ALA A 34 2.02 -11.85 -3.15
C ALA A 34 3.51 -12.16 -3.39
N ASP A 35 4.31 -11.17 -3.85
CA ASP A 35 5.76 -11.35 -4.02
C ASP A 35 6.44 -11.55 -2.67
N VAL A 36 6.08 -10.73 -1.67
CA VAL A 36 6.56 -10.88 -0.29
C VAL A 36 6.21 -12.28 0.25
N ILE A 37 4.94 -12.68 0.12
CA ILE A 37 4.49 -14.01 0.57
C ILE A 37 5.28 -15.13 -0.11
N ARG A 38 5.52 -15.04 -1.43
CA ARG A 38 6.26 -16.05 -2.17
C ARG A 38 7.70 -16.19 -1.66
N LYS A 39 8.37 -15.05 -1.43
CA LYS A 39 9.74 -15.01 -0.92
C LYS A 39 9.84 -15.61 0.49
N VAL A 40 8.98 -15.14 1.41
CA VAL A 40 8.96 -15.63 2.80
C VAL A 40 8.54 -17.09 2.86
N LYS A 41 7.53 -17.51 2.09
CA LYS A 41 7.06 -18.91 2.07
C LYS A 41 8.17 -19.86 1.63
N PHE A 42 8.94 -19.51 0.60
CA PHE A 42 10.07 -20.33 0.14
C PHE A 42 11.11 -20.50 1.25
N ALA A 43 11.49 -19.41 1.93
CA ALA A 43 12.43 -19.45 3.05
C ALA A 43 11.88 -20.27 4.22
N ALA A 44 10.62 -20.07 4.61
CA ALA A 44 9.98 -20.79 5.72
C ALA A 44 9.87 -22.30 5.46
N ILE A 45 9.49 -22.70 4.23
CA ILE A 45 9.43 -24.12 3.86
C ILE A 45 10.81 -24.78 3.98
N ARG A 46 11.86 -24.08 3.52
CA ARG A 46 13.25 -24.56 3.59
C ARG A 46 13.71 -24.63 5.05
N HIS A 47 13.40 -23.63 5.86
CA HIS A 47 13.78 -23.57 7.29
C HIS A 47 13.17 -24.70 8.10
N PHE A 48 11.87 -24.88 8.00
CA PHE A 48 11.11 -25.84 8.81
C PHE A 48 11.01 -27.24 8.17
N GLY A 49 11.52 -27.43 6.95
CA GLY A 49 11.44 -28.73 6.24
C GLY A 49 9.99 -29.18 5.93
N LYS A 50 8.98 -28.30 6.05
CA LYS A 50 7.56 -28.65 5.93
C LYS A 50 6.96 -28.14 4.62
N LYS A 51 6.84 -29.04 3.62
CA LYS A 51 6.40 -28.69 2.24
C LYS A 51 5.02 -28.03 2.20
N ASN A 52 4.06 -28.44 3.06
CA ASN A 52 2.70 -27.93 3.08
C ASN A 52 2.50 -26.82 4.13
N LEU A 53 3.55 -26.06 4.45
CA LEU A 53 3.47 -24.95 5.40
C LEU A 53 2.56 -23.86 4.87
N LYS A 54 1.54 -23.49 5.66
CA LYS A 54 0.65 -22.38 5.33
C LYS A 54 1.37 -21.07 5.59
N VAL A 55 1.36 -20.17 4.61
CA VAL A 55 1.87 -18.80 4.73
C VAL A 55 0.89 -17.88 4.02
N GLY A 56 0.49 -16.81 4.68
CA GLY A 56 -0.44 -15.81 4.17
C GLY A 56 -0.15 -14.44 4.76
N HIS A 57 -0.97 -13.44 4.45
CA HIS A 57 -0.84 -12.09 5.02
C HIS A 57 -2.17 -11.57 5.55
N ALA A 58 -2.12 -10.59 6.45
CA ALA A 58 -3.27 -9.88 6.97
C ALA A 58 -3.34 -8.45 6.40
N GLY A 59 -4.14 -8.30 5.32
CA GLY A 59 -4.38 -7.01 4.66
C GLY A 59 -3.40 -6.71 3.53
N THR A 60 -3.90 -6.75 2.31
CA THR A 60 -3.15 -6.41 1.10
C THR A 60 -2.64 -4.96 1.14
N LEU A 61 -1.45 -4.73 0.59
CA LEU A 61 -0.94 -3.44 0.18
C LEU A 61 -0.84 -3.41 -1.34
N ASP A 62 -1.21 -2.27 -1.92
CA ASP A 62 -1.04 -2.03 -3.35
C ASP A 62 0.46 -2.08 -3.74
N PRO A 63 0.79 -2.36 -5.01
CA PRO A 63 2.19 -2.48 -5.42
C PRO A 63 3.03 -1.24 -5.13
N LEU A 64 2.48 -0.04 -5.34
CA LEU A 64 3.18 1.23 -5.11
C LEU A 64 3.15 1.70 -3.65
N ALA A 65 2.39 1.02 -2.77
CA ALA A 65 2.43 1.29 -1.34
C ALA A 65 3.59 0.56 -0.67
N THR A 66 4.16 1.17 0.37
CA THR A 66 5.18 0.58 1.26
C THR A 66 4.63 0.37 2.67
N GLY A 67 5.45 -0.10 3.58
CA GLY A 67 5.13 -0.18 5.01
C GLY A 67 4.59 -1.54 5.46
N VAL A 68 3.99 -1.56 6.64
CA VAL A 68 3.70 -2.78 7.40
C VAL A 68 2.79 -3.75 6.66
N LEU A 69 3.32 -4.91 6.27
CA LEU A 69 2.58 -6.08 5.81
C LEU A 69 2.75 -7.21 6.84
N LEU A 70 1.67 -7.65 7.45
CA LEU A 70 1.72 -8.73 8.43
C LEU A 70 1.71 -10.08 7.71
N VAL A 71 2.82 -10.79 7.73
CA VAL A 71 2.97 -12.14 7.19
C VAL A 71 2.73 -13.16 8.30
N CYS A 72 1.85 -14.13 8.06
CA CYS A 72 1.46 -15.16 9.00
C CYS A 72 1.94 -16.53 8.53
N ILE A 73 2.62 -17.29 9.42
CA ILE A 73 3.17 -18.63 9.13
C ILE A 73 2.51 -19.66 10.06
N GLY A 74 2.17 -20.82 9.51
CA GLY A 74 1.57 -21.91 10.25
C GLY A 74 0.17 -21.59 10.77
N LYS A 75 -0.07 -21.83 12.07
CA LYS A 75 -1.38 -21.56 12.68
C LYS A 75 -1.75 -20.08 12.74
N ALA A 76 -0.76 -19.18 12.74
CA ALA A 76 -1.01 -17.74 12.71
C ALA A 76 -1.80 -17.29 11.46
N THR A 77 -1.86 -18.09 10.39
CA THR A 77 -2.72 -17.80 9.23
C THR A 77 -4.22 -17.75 9.59
N LYS A 78 -4.63 -18.37 10.69
CA LYS A 78 -6.02 -18.32 11.17
C LYS A 78 -6.36 -16.96 11.81
N LEU A 79 -5.34 -16.22 12.28
CA LEU A 79 -5.50 -14.87 12.85
C LEU A 79 -5.54 -13.78 11.79
N ALA A 80 -5.40 -14.12 10.50
CA ALA A 80 -5.29 -13.12 9.44
C ALA A 80 -6.50 -12.19 9.36
N GLU A 81 -7.72 -12.70 9.57
CA GLU A 81 -8.94 -11.90 9.55
C GLU A 81 -9.02 -10.96 10.76
N GLU A 82 -8.66 -11.42 11.95
CA GLU A 82 -8.58 -10.62 13.16
C GLU A 82 -7.55 -9.50 13.00
N LEU A 83 -6.32 -9.82 12.60
CA LEU A 83 -5.25 -8.85 12.34
C LEU A 83 -5.64 -7.84 11.26
N GLN A 84 -6.41 -8.27 10.26
CA GLN A 84 -6.93 -7.39 9.22
C GLN A 84 -8.03 -6.44 9.75
N SER A 85 -8.70 -6.80 10.84
CA SER A 85 -9.77 -5.96 11.42
C SER A 85 -9.25 -4.74 12.17
N HIS A 86 -8.00 -4.75 12.63
CA HIS A 86 -7.40 -3.64 13.37
C HIS A 86 -7.32 -2.36 12.53
N ASP A 87 -7.27 -1.21 13.22
CA ASP A 87 -7.07 0.09 12.58
C ASP A 87 -5.68 0.19 11.93
N LYS A 88 -5.60 1.02 10.91
CA LYS A 88 -4.38 1.31 10.16
C LYS A 88 -4.07 2.79 10.22
N GLU A 89 -2.79 3.10 10.11
CA GLU A 89 -2.31 4.45 9.89
C GLU A 89 -1.51 4.48 8.59
N TYR A 90 -1.75 5.53 7.81
CA TYR A 90 -1.06 5.75 6.54
C TYR A 90 -0.46 7.15 6.51
N VAL A 91 0.66 7.26 5.82
CA VAL A 91 1.22 8.52 5.34
C VAL A 91 1.08 8.52 3.83
N ALA A 92 0.30 9.46 3.30
CA ALA A 92 -0.09 9.53 1.91
C ALA A 92 0.37 10.85 1.29
N GLY A 93 1.11 10.79 0.20
CA GLY A 93 1.33 11.94 -0.67
C GLY A 93 0.17 12.05 -1.65
N VAL A 94 -0.51 13.18 -1.63
CA VAL A 94 -1.65 13.49 -2.50
C VAL A 94 -1.26 14.65 -3.42
N THR A 95 -1.21 14.38 -4.72
CA THR A 95 -0.94 15.38 -5.77
C THR A 95 -2.27 15.84 -6.36
N PHE A 96 -2.49 17.16 -6.39
CA PHE A 96 -3.71 17.79 -6.90
C PHE A 96 -3.50 18.31 -8.32
N GLY A 97 -4.59 18.62 -9.03
CA GLY A 97 -4.56 19.18 -10.40
C GLY A 97 -4.60 18.11 -11.49
N ALA A 98 -4.55 16.84 -11.17
CA ALA A 98 -4.66 15.75 -12.14
C ALA A 98 -5.22 14.48 -11.52
N THR A 99 -5.89 13.66 -12.33
CA THR A 99 -6.30 12.31 -11.97
C THR A 99 -5.57 11.27 -12.81
N THR A 100 -5.57 10.03 -12.31
CA THR A 100 -5.20 8.84 -13.06
C THR A 100 -6.32 7.80 -12.91
N PRO A 101 -6.49 6.86 -13.84
CA PRO A 101 -7.55 5.84 -13.76
C PRO A 101 -7.48 4.97 -12.50
N SER A 102 -6.29 4.80 -11.92
CA SER A 102 -6.06 4.03 -10.70
C SER A 102 -6.01 4.88 -9.42
N TYR A 103 -6.04 6.22 -9.56
CA TYR A 103 -5.79 7.20 -8.49
C TYR A 103 -4.46 7.03 -7.77
N ASP A 104 -3.46 6.49 -8.49
CA ASP A 104 -2.06 6.39 -8.10
C ASP A 104 -1.16 6.46 -9.35
N LEU A 105 0.16 6.28 -9.19
CA LEU A 105 1.12 6.35 -10.29
C LEU A 105 1.22 5.07 -11.14
N GLU A 106 0.34 4.07 -10.96
CA GLU A 106 0.35 2.85 -11.82
C GLU A 106 -0.11 3.15 -13.25
N LYS A 107 -0.87 4.23 -13.43
CA LYS A 107 -1.40 4.68 -14.73
C LYS A 107 -1.00 6.13 -15.01
N GLU A 108 -0.94 6.45 -16.30
CA GLU A 108 -0.74 7.82 -16.79
C GLU A 108 -1.94 8.71 -16.42
N ILE A 109 -1.69 10.03 -16.37
CA ILE A 109 -2.74 11.02 -16.16
C ILE A 109 -3.78 10.90 -17.27
N ASP A 110 -5.03 10.84 -16.88
CA ASP A 110 -6.18 10.81 -17.78
C ASP A 110 -6.90 12.16 -17.87
N ARG A 111 -6.78 13.01 -16.83
CA ARG A 111 -7.45 14.31 -16.81
C ARG A 111 -6.69 15.33 -15.96
N PHE A 112 -6.64 16.57 -16.46
CA PHE A 112 -6.15 17.74 -15.72
C PHE A 112 -7.30 18.61 -15.21
N PHE A 113 -7.04 19.31 -14.10
CA PHE A 113 -7.99 20.19 -13.40
C PHE A 113 -7.31 21.50 -13.00
N PRO A 114 -8.08 22.59 -12.80
CA PRO A 114 -7.56 23.79 -12.17
C PRO A 114 -7.04 23.47 -10.75
N TYR A 115 -5.92 24.09 -10.39
CA TYR A 115 -5.27 23.85 -9.08
C TYR A 115 -4.70 25.11 -8.42
N ASP A 116 -4.77 26.29 -9.07
CA ASP A 116 -4.21 27.54 -8.53
C ASP A 116 -4.84 27.96 -7.19
N HIS A 117 -6.06 27.48 -6.92
CA HIS A 117 -6.81 27.72 -5.69
C HIS A 117 -6.50 26.72 -4.57
N ILE A 118 -5.68 25.70 -4.85
CA ILE A 118 -5.32 24.69 -3.84
C ILE A 118 -4.20 25.25 -2.96
N THR A 119 -4.50 25.42 -1.68
CA THR A 119 -3.57 25.95 -0.66
C THR A 119 -3.46 25.01 0.52
N ALA A 120 -2.44 25.20 1.36
CA ALA A 120 -2.26 24.42 2.58
C ALA A 120 -3.47 24.55 3.52
N GLU A 121 -3.97 25.78 3.67
CA GLU A 121 -5.13 26.11 4.50
C GLU A 121 -6.40 25.44 3.95
N GLY A 122 -6.64 25.54 2.62
CA GLY A 122 -7.80 24.93 1.97
C GLY A 122 -7.81 23.40 2.11
N VAL A 123 -6.64 22.75 1.99
CA VAL A 123 -6.52 21.31 2.24
C VAL A 123 -6.84 20.99 3.70
N ALA A 124 -6.25 21.72 4.67
CA ALA A 124 -6.48 21.50 6.09
C ALA A 124 -7.95 21.71 6.50
N GLU A 125 -8.60 22.73 5.95
CA GLU A 125 -10.02 23.02 6.19
C GLU A 125 -10.98 21.97 5.60
N ALA A 126 -10.55 21.26 4.54
CA ALA A 126 -11.36 20.21 3.94
C ALA A 126 -11.33 18.88 4.73
N LEU A 127 -10.23 18.58 5.46
CA LEU A 127 -10.02 17.28 6.13
C LEU A 127 -11.09 16.93 7.18
N PRO A 128 -11.56 17.85 8.05
CA PRO A 128 -12.58 17.53 9.06
C PRO A 128 -13.86 16.92 8.48
N GLY A 129 -14.20 17.25 7.23
CA GLY A 129 -15.36 16.69 6.55
C GLY A 129 -15.24 15.20 6.15
N PHE A 130 -14.08 14.60 6.35
CA PHE A 130 -13.83 13.17 6.11
C PHE A 130 -13.67 12.37 7.40
N ILE A 131 -13.72 13.03 8.58
CA ILE A 131 -13.59 12.32 9.86
C ILE A 131 -14.94 11.72 10.23
N GLY A 132 -14.92 10.48 10.74
CA GLY A 132 -16.09 9.73 11.18
C GLY A 132 -16.47 8.59 10.24
N GLU A 133 -17.64 8.00 10.52
CA GLU A 133 -18.21 6.93 9.69
C GLU A 133 -18.76 7.51 8.39
N GLN A 134 -18.42 6.86 7.28
CA GLN A 134 -18.85 7.28 5.96
C GLN A 134 -18.91 6.09 5.00
N ASP A 135 -19.69 6.28 3.95
CA ASP A 135 -19.74 5.36 2.82
C ASP A 135 -18.68 5.76 1.79
N GLN A 136 -17.76 4.84 1.49
CA GLN A 136 -16.69 5.05 0.51
C GLN A 136 -16.89 4.16 -0.72
N VAL A 137 -16.88 4.77 -1.86
CA VAL A 137 -16.90 4.09 -3.17
C VAL A 137 -15.50 3.56 -3.47
N ALA A 138 -15.35 2.23 -3.56
CA ALA A 138 -14.05 1.62 -3.86
C ALA A 138 -13.57 1.99 -5.27
N PRO A 139 -12.25 2.21 -5.48
CA PRO A 139 -11.72 2.43 -6.82
C PRO A 139 -11.86 1.14 -7.66
N LEU A 140 -12.10 1.30 -8.98
CA LEU A 140 -12.26 0.18 -9.91
C LEU A 140 -11.07 -0.79 -9.90
N PHE A 141 -9.85 -0.25 -9.79
CA PHE A 141 -8.62 -1.03 -9.66
C PHE A 141 -8.42 -1.53 -8.23
N SER A 142 -9.40 -2.23 -7.64
CA SER A 142 -9.32 -2.78 -6.29
C SER A 142 -9.23 -4.31 -6.29
N ALA A 143 -8.71 -4.87 -5.17
CA ALA A 143 -8.60 -6.32 -4.98
C ALA A 143 -9.94 -7.01 -4.67
N LYS A 144 -11.05 -6.25 -4.58
CA LYS A 144 -12.40 -6.82 -4.33
C LYS A 144 -12.88 -7.61 -5.53
N SER A 145 -13.54 -8.73 -5.24
CA SER A 145 -14.17 -9.56 -6.25
C SER A 145 -15.62 -9.12 -6.49
N VAL A 146 -16.01 -9.00 -7.75
CA VAL A 146 -17.40 -8.80 -8.19
C VAL A 146 -17.80 -10.06 -8.96
N ASP A 147 -18.81 -10.76 -8.49
CA ASP A 147 -19.31 -12.03 -9.07
C ASP A 147 -18.21 -13.09 -9.35
N GLY A 148 -17.21 -13.18 -8.44
CA GLY A 148 -16.11 -14.12 -8.57
C GLY A 148 -14.94 -13.63 -9.44
N VAL A 149 -15.09 -12.51 -10.16
CA VAL A 149 -14.01 -11.85 -10.92
C VAL A 149 -13.44 -10.70 -10.11
N ARG A 150 -12.12 -10.58 -10.05
CA ARG A 150 -11.48 -9.45 -9.34
C ARG A 150 -11.80 -8.16 -10.09
N ALA A 151 -12.24 -7.12 -9.37
CA ALA A 151 -12.56 -5.81 -9.94
C ALA A 151 -11.40 -5.26 -10.81
N TYR A 152 -10.16 -5.54 -10.42
CA TYR A 152 -8.95 -5.24 -11.17
C TYR A 152 -8.88 -5.93 -12.56
N GLU A 153 -9.29 -7.19 -12.69
CA GLU A 153 -9.27 -7.93 -13.97
C GLU A 153 -10.35 -7.38 -14.90
N LEU A 154 -11.50 -7.01 -14.32
CA LEU A 154 -12.59 -6.40 -15.06
C LEU A 154 -12.25 -4.98 -15.54
N ALA A 155 -11.64 -4.16 -14.67
CA ALA A 155 -11.17 -2.82 -15.03
C ALA A 155 -10.14 -2.86 -16.17
N ARG A 156 -9.22 -3.82 -16.17
CA ARG A 156 -8.28 -4.03 -17.29
C ARG A 156 -8.97 -4.39 -18.59
N LYS A 157 -9.98 -5.25 -18.53
CA LYS A 157 -10.74 -5.68 -19.71
C LYS A 157 -11.52 -4.51 -20.32
N LEU A 158 -12.21 -3.73 -19.49
CA LEU A 158 -12.98 -2.55 -19.91
C LEU A 158 -12.08 -1.45 -20.50
N HIS A 159 -10.93 -1.20 -19.89
CA HIS A 159 -9.94 -0.26 -20.43
C HIS A 159 -9.38 -0.72 -21.78
N ALA A 160 -9.13 -2.02 -21.96
CA ALA A 160 -8.68 -2.59 -23.24
C ALA A 160 -9.78 -2.54 -24.32
N GLU A 161 -11.06 -2.56 -23.95
CA GLU A 161 -12.22 -2.46 -24.85
C GLU A 161 -12.59 -1.01 -25.19
N GLY A 162 -11.87 0.00 -24.66
CA GLY A 162 -12.12 1.43 -24.95
C GLY A 162 -13.44 1.96 -24.39
N LYS A 163 -14.09 1.20 -23.48
CA LYS A 163 -15.32 1.64 -22.80
C LYS A 163 -14.96 2.67 -21.73
N THR A 164 -15.76 3.73 -21.64
CA THR A 164 -15.61 4.71 -20.56
C THR A 164 -15.85 4.02 -19.21
N LEU A 165 -14.92 4.23 -18.31
CA LEU A 165 -14.92 3.63 -16.97
C LEU A 165 -16.19 3.97 -16.16
N ASP A 166 -16.85 5.08 -16.48
CA ASP A 166 -18.02 5.58 -15.76
C ASP A 166 -19.29 4.73 -15.93
N GLU A 167 -19.56 4.19 -17.12
CA GLU A 167 -20.77 3.41 -17.37
C GLU A 167 -20.70 1.99 -16.78
N ALA A 168 -19.52 1.38 -16.82
CA ALA A 168 -19.30 0.06 -16.24
C ALA A 168 -19.07 0.12 -14.71
N ALA A 169 -18.59 1.25 -14.22
CA ALA A 169 -18.38 1.48 -12.79
C ALA A 169 -19.69 1.53 -12.01
N GLN A 170 -20.74 2.13 -12.56
CA GLN A 170 -22.02 2.27 -11.86
C GLN A 170 -22.68 0.94 -11.50
N GLU A 171 -22.50 -0.11 -12.31
CA GLU A 171 -23.02 -1.46 -12.01
C GLU A 171 -22.14 -2.25 -11.03
N LEU A 172 -20.86 -1.91 -10.90
CA LEU A 172 -19.84 -2.69 -10.19
C LEU A 172 -19.35 -2.05 -8.89
N ILE A 173 -19.80 -0.84 -8.60
CA ILE A 173 -19.33 -0.06 -7.46
C ILE A 173 -19.87 -0.64 -6.15
N ARG A 174 -18.96 -1.21 -5.34
CA ARG A 174 -19.26 -1.57 -3.95
C ARG A 174 -18.93 -0.43 -3.02
N VAL A 175 -19.97 0.09 -2.39
CA VAL A 175 -19.85 1.00 -1.26
C VAL A 175 -19.35 0.22 -0.04
N SER A 176 -18.38 0.76 0.68
CA SER A 176 -17.87 0.22 1.93
C SER A 176 -18.09 1.22 3.04
N LYS A 177 -18.64 0.76 4.16
CA LYS A 177 -18.64 1.56 5.39
C LYS A 177 -17.23 1.58 5.95
N ILE A 178 -16.70 2.76 6.11
CA ILE A 178 -15.38 3.02 6.68
C ILE A 178 -15.50 4.03 7.81
N ASN A 179 -14.48 4.09 8.64
CA ASN A 179 -14.34 5.12 9.66
C ASN A 179 -12.93 5.71 9.59
N ILE A 180 -12.82 7.01 9.37
CA ILE A 180 -11.56 7.76 9.47
C ILE A 180 -11.58 8.46 10.82
N THR A 181 -10.63 8.11 11.67
CA THR A 181 -10.57 8.61 13.05
C THR A 181 -9.69 9.84 13.20
N GLU A 182 -8.70 10.00 12.31
CA GLU A 182 -7.73 11.08 12.38
C GLU A 182 -7.19 11.43 11.00
N LEU A 183 -7.07 12.73 10.73
CA LEU A 183 -6.44 13.28 9.53
C LEU A 183 -5.58 14.49 9.92
N GLU A 184 -4.37 14.56 9.39
CA GLU A 184 -3.44 15.67 9.63
C GLU A 184 -2.61 15.94 8.37
N VAL A 185 -2.50 17.22 7.99
CA VAL A 185 -1.53 17.65 6.98
C VAL A 185 -0.17 17.74 7.63
N LEU A 186 0.76 16.92 7.20
CA LEU A 186 2.15 16.92 7.68
C LEU A 186 3.01 17.94 6.92
N GLU A 187 2.83 18.00 5.60
CA GLU A 187 3.58 18.87 4.70
C GLU A 187 2.70 19.34 3.55
N TYR A 188 2.98 20.52 3.03
CA TYR A 188 2.37 21.03 1.80
C TYR A 188 3.44 21.65 0.89
N HIS A 189 3.38 21.31 -0.39
CA HIS A 189 4.24 21.85 -1.42
C HIS A 189 3.38 22.61 -2.42
N SER A 190 3.58 23.93 -2.49
CA SER A 190 2.91 24.79 -3.46
C SER A 190 3.31 24.43 -4.90
N PRO A 191 2.44 24.72 -5.90
CA PRO A 191 2.81 24.53 -7.28
C PRO A 191 4.07 25.33 -7.63
N GLY A 192 5.02 24.69 -8.32
CA GLY A 192 6.31 25.30 -8.63
C GLY A 192 6.92 24.71 -9.87
N LYS A 193 7.93 25.39 -10.42
CA LYS A 193 8.78 24.79 -11.44
C LYS A 193 9.41 23.53 -10.85
N ALA A 194 9.31 22.41 -11.57
CA ALA A 194 9.90 21.13 -11.21
C ALA A 194 11.28 21.32 -10.56
N SER A 195 11.35 21.12 -9.25
CA SER A 195 12.64 20.98 -8.60
C SER A 195 13.08 19.53 -8.82
N SER A 196 14.14 19.37 -9.59
CA SER A 196 14.79 18.08 -9.87
C SER A 196 15.52 17.49 -8.63
N GLN A 197 15.02 17.74 -7.43
CA GLN A 197 15.64 17.20 -6.21
C GLN A 197 14.57 17.01 -5.13
N ASN A 198 14.61 15.81 -4.58
CA ASN A 198 13.92 15.32 -3.38
C ASN A 198 12.54 14.69 -3.59
N ASN A 199 12.51 13.53 -4.25
CA ASN A 199 11.73 12.44 -3.69
C ASN A 199 12.36 12.14 -2.32
N PRO A 200 11.63 12.13 -1.20
CA PRO A 200 12.12 11.44 -0.03
C PRO A 200 12.17 9.97 -0.43
N SER A 201 13.36 9.48 -0.79
CA SER A 201 13.63 8.05 -0.81
C SER A 201 13.19 7.50 0.54
N PRO A 202 12.40 6.44 0.59
CA PRO A 202 12.23 5.71 1.82
C PRO A 202 13.64 5.36 2.29
N CYS A 203 13.92 5.73 3.52
CA CYS A 203 15.17 5.64 4.27
C CYS A 203 16.14 4.60 3.74
N GLY A 204 17.35 5.04 3.29
CA GLY A 204 18.57 4.24 3.28
C GLY A 204 18.69 3.23 2.14
N GLN A 205 19.23 3.63 0.99
CA GLN A 205 19.92 2.71 0.08
C GLN A 205 21.40 3.13 0.01
N GLY A 206 22.23 2.33 0.69
CA GLY A 206 23.67 2.28 0.41
C GLY A 206 23.90 1.37 -0.80
N ASP A 207 24.66 1.84 -1.77
CA ASP A 207 25.12 1.09 -2.92
C ASP A 207 25.89 -0.16 -2.50
N ILE A 208 25.31 -1.35 -2.70
CA ILE A 208 26.06 -2.61 -2.84
C ILE A 208 25.28 -3.51 -3.80
N THR A 209 25.77 -3.64 -5.02
CA THR A 209 25.28 -4.57 -6.03
C THR A 209 25.61 -6.03 -5.65
N THR A 210 24.57 -6.81 -5.28
CA THR A 210 24.69 -8.25 -5.02
C THR A 210 23.77 -9.05 -5.95
N PRO A 211 24.02 -10.37 -6.15
CA PRO A 211 23.17 -11.22 -7.01
C PRO A 211 21.69 -11.28 -6.61
N ALA A 212 21.33 -10.84 -5.40
CA ALA A 212 19.95 -10.68 -4.94
C ALA A 212 19.24 -9.54 -5.68
N GLU A 213 19.93 -8.45 -6.02
CA GLU A 213 19.39 -7.29 -6.76
C GLU A 213 18.91 -7.66 -8.17
N ALA A 214 19.53 -8.65 -8.81
CA ALA A 214 19.08 -9.13 -10.13
C ALA A 214 17.71 -9.83 -10.08
N ALA A 215 17.33 -10.41 -8.94
CA ALA A 215 16.00 -11.00 -8.73
C ALA A 215 14.97 -9.91 -8.34
N GLU A 216 15.40 -8.86 -7.62
CA GLU A 216 14.60 -7.70 -7.25
C GLU A 216 14.28 -6.83 -8.48
N SER A 217 15.26 -6.64 -9.38
CA SER A 217 15.04 -5.91 -10.63
C SER A 217 13.95 -6.55 -11.50
N LYS A 218 13.84 -7.89 -11.52
CA LYS A 218 12.81 -8.62 -12.29
C LYS A 218 11.40 -8.52 -11.71
N ALA A 219 11.23 -8.46 -10.39
CA ALA A 219 9.94 -8.24 -9.76
C ALA A 219 9.51 -6.77 -9.90
N SER A 220 10.44 -5.86 -9.69
CA SER A 220 10.25 -4.40 -9.80
C SER A 220 9.93 -3.93 -11.24
N SER A 221 10.45 -4.60 -12.27
CA SER A 221 10.23 -4.22 -13.67
C SER A 221 8.82 -4.53 -14.22
N ARG A 222 8.00 -5.30 -13.47
CA ARG A 222 6.66 -5.72 -13.91
C ARG A 222 5.56 -4.69 -13.61
N ILE A 223 5.86 -3.69 -12.78
CA ILE A 223 4.89 -2.70 -12.34
C ILE A 223 5.27 -1.37 -12.99
N ASN A 224 4.39 -0.87 -13.86
CA ASN A 224 4.55 0.47 -14.42
C ASN A 224 4.42 1.51 -13.32
N VAL A 225 5.24 2.54 -13.43
CA VAL A 225 5.15 3.73 -12.58
C VAL A 225 5.34 4.94 -13.48
N THR A 226 4.37 5.84 -13.44
CA THR A 226 4.44 7.11 -14.15
C THR A 226 5.13 8.15 -13.27
N ASP A 227 6.07 8.87 -13.82
CA ASP A 227 6.71 10.00 -13.14
C ASP A 227 6.02 11.31 -13.55
N ASN A 228 5.24 11.88 -12.64
CA ASN A 228 4.53 13.15 -12.82
C ASN A 228 5.24 14.33 -12.11
N SER A 229 6.40 14.11 -11.52
CA SER A 229 7.14 15.11 -10.72
C SER A 229 7.50 16.37 -11.50
N ALA A 230 7.76 16.22 -12.82
CA ALA A 230 8.08 17.32 -13.71
C ALA A 230 6.93 18.33 -13.92
N LEU A 231 5.71 17.97 -13.56
CA LEU A 231 4.53 18.84 -13.73
C LEU A 231 4.45 19.94 -12.67
N GLY A 232 5.18 19.83 -11.55
CA GLY A 232 5.18 20.82 -10.48
C GLY A 232 3.80 21.09 -9.87
N LEU A 233 2.93 20.07 -9.82
CA LEU A 233 1.58 20.18 -9.27
C LEU A 233 1.63 20.33 -7.73
N PRO A 234 0.64 21.00 -7.11
CA PRO A 234 0.57 21.13 -5.66
C PRO A 234 0.40 19.74 -4.99
N ARG A 235 1.05 19.57 -3.85
CA ARG A 235 1.13 18.28 -3.15
C ARG A 235 0.95 18.45 -1.66
N ALA A 236 0.17 17.58 -1.03
CA ALA A 236 0.10 17.48 0.42
C ALA A 236 0.54 16.09 0.89
N VAL A 237 1.26 16.03 2.01
CA VAL A 237 1.51 14.78 2.75
C VAL A 237 0.53 14.73 3.90
N ILE A 238 -0.31 13.70 3.92
CA ILE A 238 -1.41 13.57 4.89
C ILE A 238 -1.23 12.28 5.68
N ARG A 239 -1.25 12.39 7.01
CA ARG A 239 -1.37 11.25 7.92
C ARG A 239 -2.84 10.94 8.11
N MET A 240 -3.21 9.66 8.01
CA MET A 240 -4.57 9.19 8.15
C MET A 240 -4.64 7.95 9.02
N SER A 241 -5.45 7.99 10.08
CA SER A 241 -5.85 6.81 10.87
C SER A 241 -7.26 6.38 10.48
N CYS A 242 -7.45 5.09 10.15
CA CYS A 242 -8.72 4.61 9.62
C CYS A 242 -8.98 3.12 9.92
N SER A 243 -10.25 2.74 9.82
CA SER A 243 -10.71 1.37 9.94
C SER A 243 -10.29 0.48 8.75
N LYS A 244 -10.45 -0.82 8.91
CA LYS A 244 -10.30 -1.79 7.81
C LYS A 244 -11.18 -1.44 6.61
N GLY A 245 -10.69 -1.74 5.42
CA GLY A 245 -11.46 -1.59 4.17
C GLY A 245 -11.42 -0.19 3.58
N THR A 246 -10.76 0.76 4.23
CA THR A 246 -10.54 2.11 3.70
C THR A 246 -9.54 2.05 2.53
N TYR A 247 -9.91 2.65 1.41
CA TYR A 247 -9.06 2.87 0.25
C TYR A 247 -8.50 4.29 0.26
N VAL A 248 -7.19 4.42 0.49
CA VAL A 248 -6.53 5.75 0.53
C VAL A 248 -6.56 6.41 -0.85
N ARG A 249 -6.54 5.62 -1.93
CA ARG A 249 -6.72 6.12 -3.31
C ARG A 249 -8.10 6.76 -3.53
N ALA A 250 -9.15 6.17 -2.96
CA ALA A 250 -10.48 6.76 -3.00
C ALA A 250 -10.54 8.04 -2.16
N PHE A 251 -9.89 8.08 -0.99
CA PHE A 251 -9.77 9.30 -0.20
C PHE A 251 -9.09 10.43 -0.99
N ALA A 252 -8.00 10.13 -1.72
CA ALA A 252 -7.33 11.13 -2.55
C ALA A 252 -8.26 11.68 -3.63
N ARG A 253 -9.02 10.82 -4.34
CA ARG A 253 -10.06 11.21 -5.29
C ARG A 253 -11.07 12.15 -4.65
N ASP A 254 -11.69 11.70 -3.55
CA ASP A 254 -12.78 12.40 -2.89
C ASP A 254 -12.33 13.77 -2.34
N LEU A 255 -11.06 13.85 -1.84
CA LEU A 255 -10.46 15.10 -1.39
C LEU A 255 -10.21 16.05 -2.57
N GLY A 256 -9.71 15.56 -3.70
CA GLY A 256 -9.55 16.35 -4.92
C GLY A 256 -10.90 16.92 -5.40
N GLU A 257 -11.93 16.08 -5.47
CA GLU A 257 -13.30 16.49 -5.85
C GLU A 257 -13.88 17.55 -4.88
N LYS A 258 -13.72 17.33 -3.57
CA LYS A 258 -14.18 18.29 -2.54
C LYS A 258 -13.52 19.66 -2.68
N LEU A 259 -12.28 19.70 -3.14
CA LEU A 259 -11.53 20.93 -3.37
C LEU A 259 -11.79 21.53 -4.78
N GLY A 260 -12.72 20.97 -5.56
CA GLY A 260 -13.00 21.44 -6.92
C GLY A 260 -11.84 21.20 -7.91
N SER A 261 -11.04 20.20 -7.65
CA SER A 261 -9.90 19.76 -8.46
C SER A 261 -9.93 18.25 -8.67
N GLY A 262 -8.91 17.67 -9.32
CA GLY A 262 -8.62 16.25 -9.31
C GLY A 262 -7.44 15.97 -8.39
N ALA A 263 -7.32 14.72 -7.92
CA ALA A 263 -6.13 14.30 -7.18
C ALA A 263 -5.84 12.79 -7.37
N HIS A 264 -4.59 12.43 -7.14
CA HIS A 264 -4.12 11.05 -7.08
C HIS A 264 -3.00 10.91 -6.05
N LEU A 265 -2.74 9.68 -5.62
CA LEU A 265 -1.60 9.39 -4.74
C LEU A 265 -0.30 9.35 -5.55
N ASP A 266 0.73 10.04 -5.08
CA ASP A 266 2.10 9.89 -5.56
C ASP A 266 2.92 8.96 -4.67
N SER A 267 2.56 8.85 -3.41
CA SER A 267 3.20 7.97 -2.44
C SER A 267 2.20 7.47 -1.40
N LEU A 268 2.45 6.28 -0.86
CA LEU A 268 1.65 5.70 0.21
C LEU A 268 2.50 4.78 1.06
N GLN A 269 2.54 5.04 2.36
CA GLN A 269 3.14 4.14 3.35
C GLN A 269 2.10 3.77 4.40
N ARG A 270 1.93 2.47 4.67
CA ARG A 270 1.22 2.02 5.86
C ARG A 270 2.18 2.03 7.05
N SER A 271 2.17 3.12 7.82
CA SER A 271 3.04 3.32 8.98
C SER A 271 2.69 2.41 10.15
N ARG A 272 1.38 2.03 10.28
CA ARG A 272 0.91 1.17 11.36
C ARG A 272 -0.22 0.23 10.92
N SER A 273 -0.26 -0.97 11.49
CA SER A 273 -1.37 -1.92 11.41
C SER A 273 -1.62 -2.53 12.79
N GLY A 274 -2.69 -2.14 13.47
CA GLY A 274 -2.89 -2.45 14.88
C GLY A 274 -1.74 -1.95 15.75
N ILE A 275 -1.09 -2.85 16.46
CA ILE A 275 0.08 -2.55 17.31
C ILE A 275 1.41 -2.52 16.54
N PHE A 276 1.43 -2.99 15.29
CA PHE A 276 2.65 -3.12 14.50
C PHE A 276 2.96 -1.83 13.77
N ARG A 277 4.18 -1.30 13.96
CA ARG A 277 4.70 -0.09 13.35
C ARG A 277 5.80 -0.41 12.35
N VAL A 278 5.95 0.41 11.31
CA VAL A 278 6.94 0.20 10.25
C VAL A 278 8.37 0.26 10.78
N GLU A 279 8.64 1.11 11.79
CA GLU A 279 9.96 1.28 12.41
C GLU A 279 10.46 -0.01 13.07
N ASN A 280 9.55 -0.90 13.45
CA ASN A 280 9.84 -2.18 14.10
C ASN A 280 9.62 -3.38 13.15
N ALA A 281 9.32 -3.12 11.89
CA ALA A 281 9.13 -4.17 10.90
C ALA A 281 10.48 -4.64 10.33
N LEU A 282 10.55 -5.90 9.94
CA LEU A 282 11.70 -6.45 9.24
C LEU A 282 11.63 -6.08 7.76
N THR A 283 12.78 -5.85 7.12
CA THR A 283 12.82 -5.91 5.66
C THR A 283 12.57 -7.34 5.18
N VAL A 284 12.27 -7.51 3.89
CA VAL A 284 12.10 -8.85 3.31
C VAL A 284 13.37 -9.68 3.46
N GLU A 285 14.54 -9.05 3.29
CA GLU A 285 15.85 -9.68 3.41
C GLU A 285 16.11 -10.14 4.84
N GLN A 286 15.82 -9.29 5.84
CA GLN A 286 15.96 -9.64 7.26
C GLN A 286 15.01 -10.80 7.63
N ALA A 287 13.76 -10.79 7.15
CA ALA A 287 12.82 -11.89 7.38
C ALA A 287 13.30 -13.20 6.73
N VAL A 288 13.84 -13.14 5.50
CA VAL A 288 14.43 -14.30 4.83
C VAL A 288 15.68 -14.79 5.56
N LYS A 289 16.55 -13.88 6.01
CA LYS A 289 17.75 -14.22 6.78
C LYS A 289 17.39 -14.91 8.10
N ALA A 290 16.39 -14.42 8.82
CA ALA A 290 15.89 -15.06 10.06
C ALA A 290 15.33 -16.47 9.81
N LEU A 291 14.86 -16.75 8.58
CA LEU A 291 14.39 -18.05 8.10
C LEU A 291 15.47 -18.81 7.31
N SER A 292 16.70 -18.34 7.23
CA SER A 292 17.81 -19.01 6.59
C SER A 292 18.90 -19.35 7.61
N HIS A 293 19.84 -20.21 7.22
CA HIS A 293 20.89 -20.73 8.11
C HIS A 293 22.20 -20.01 7.99
N GLU A 294 22.24 -18.89 7.31
CA GLU A 294 23.47 -18.12 7.22
C GLU A 294 23.65 -17.32 8.53
N GLN A 295 24.44 -17.89 9.43
CA GLN A 295 25.14 -17.16 10.48
C GLN A 295 26.33 -16.43 9.88
#